data_e0593289a642b91e3a9cc870744588e6
#
_entry.id   e0593289a642b91e3a9cc870744588e6
#
_cell.length_a   1.000
_cell.length_b   1.000
_cell.length_c   1.000
_cell.angle_alpha   90.00
_cell.angle_beta   90.00
_cell.angle_gamma   90.00
#
_symmetry.space_group_name_H-M   'P 1'
#
loop_
_entity.id
_entity.type
_entity.pdbx_description
1 polymer ?
#
loop_
_entity_poly.entity_id
_entity_poly.type
_entity_poly.pdbx_seq_one_letter_code
_entity_poly.pdbx_strand_id
1 'polypeptide(L)'
;MWRSTISPRSDVSALDHYPFARDQVPEGNGAVLLWWESRRLAYNVIVGLTGVVTVAVLVTNALVRGDDCGIPEPPLLALFAIVGYGVMANICYTLGWFAEIVGRVTVGREPASKLGRTAFVVGLALSIILTIAPAVLVPLLCLGHHNQ
;
A
#
# COMPACT_ATOMS: atom_id res chain seq x y z
N MET A 1 20.73 52.67 -4.73
CA MET A 1 19.95 52.07 -5.85
C MET A 1 19.82 50.57 -5.56
N TRP A 2 18.79 50.17 -4.79
CA TRP A 2 18.54 48.81 -4.34
C TRP A 2 17.64 48.15 -5.38
N ARG A 3 18.17 47.19 -6.09
CA ARG A 3 17.39 46.36 -7.01
C ARG A 3 16.91 45.13 -6.21
N SER A 4 15.66 45.17 -5.73
CA SER A 4 14.96 44.02 -5.17
C SER A 4 14.71 43.02 -6.30
N THR A 5 15.52 41.99 -6.36
CA THR A 5 15.20 40.77 -7.15
C THR A 5 14.04 40.07 -6.47
N ILE A 6 12.84 40.34 -6.94
CA ILE A 6 11.66 39.51 -6.66
C ILE A 6 11.95 38.20 -7.37
N SER A 7 12.31 37.18 -6.57
CA SER A 7 12.31 35.79 -7.03
C SER A 7 10.90 35.43 -7.49
N PRO A 8 10.69 34.93 -8.71
CA PRO A 8 9.37 34.45 -9.08
C PRO A 8 9.03 33.33 -8.12
N ARG A 9 7.99 33.56 -7.32
CA ARG A 9 7.32 32.51 -6.52
C ARG A 9 6.91 31.45 -7.55
N SER A 10 7.64 30.37 -7.60
CA SER A 10 7.31 29.21 -8.42
C SER A 10 5.86 28.85 -8.10
N ASP A 11 5.00 28.96 -9.09
CA ASP A 11 3.63 28.49 -9.02
C ASP A 11 3.68 27.08 -8.46
N VAL A 12 3.10 26.90 -7.26
CA VAL A 12 2.90 25.60 -6.64
C VAL A 12 1.96 24.88 -7.59
N SER A 13 2.55 24.08 -8.47
CA SER A 13 1.80 23.40 -9.51
C SER A 13 0.84 22.42 -8.86
N ALA A 14 -0.36 22.27 -9.44
CA ALA A 14 -1.37 21.32 -9.00
C ALA A 14 -0.85 19.88 -8.89
N LEU A 15 0.36 19.60 -9.41
CA LEU A 15 1.08 18.33 -9.31
C LEU A 15 1.62 18.04 -7.90
N ASP A 16 1.80 19.05 -7.04
CA ASP A 16 2.21 18.86 -5.64
C ASP A 16 1.16 18.15 -4.80
N HIS A 17 -0.08 18.03 -5.31
CA HIS A 17 -1.18 17.33 -4.67
C HIS A 17 -1.29 15.85 -5.04
N TYR A 18 -0.42 15.33 -5.91
CA TYR A 18 -0.40 13.90 -6.18
C TYR A 18 0.09 13.15 -4.94
N PRO A 19 -0.70 12.19 -4.41
CA PRO A 19 -0.37 11.49 -3.17
C PRO A 19 0.95 10.71 -3.21
N PHE A 20 1.51 10.53 -4.42
CA PHE A 20 2.75 9.78 -4.64
C PHE A 20 3.94 10.65 -5.09
N ALA A 21 3.71 11.95 -5.34
CA ALA A 21 4.78 12.86 -5.71
C ALA A 21 5.67 13.20 -4.49
N ARG A 22 6.96 13.24 -4.70
CA ARG A 22 7.96 13.66 -3.72
C ARG A 22 9.04 14.42 -4.44
N ASP A 23 8.79 15.72 -4.63
CA ASP A 23 9.66 16.58 -5.43
C ASP A 23 10.88 17.09 -4.66
N GLN A 24 10.83 17.06 -3.32
CA GLN A 24 11.92 17.52 -2.46
C GLN A 24 12.33 16.45 -1.45
N VAL A 25 13.64 16.36 -1.20
CA VAL A 25 14.18 15.52 -0.13
C VAL A 25 13.84 16.17 1.23
N PRO A 26 13.09 15.49 2.12
CA PRO A 26 12.74 16.08 3.40
C PRO A 26 13.99 16.43 4.22
N GLU A 27 14.03 17.63 4.79
CA GLU A 27 15.20 18.11 5.51
C GLU A 27 15.43 17.45 6.87
N GLY A 28 14.38 16.91 7.50
CA GLY A 28 14.45 16.27 8.82
C GLY A 28 13.67 14.96 8.90
N ASN A 29 13.92 14.18 9.96
CA ASN A 29 13.20 12.90 10.21
C ASN A 29 11.70 13.12 10.44
N GLY A 30 11.30 14.26 11.04
CA GLY A 30 9.90 14.63 11.20
C GLY A 30 9.19 14.85 9.86
N ALA A 31 9.87 15.45 8.88
CA ALA A 31 9.31 15.64 7.54
C ALA A 31 9.15 14.31 6.78
N VAL A 32 10.05 13.34 7.02
CA VAL A 32 9.89 11.97 6.49
C VAL A 32 8.64 11.33 7.07
N LEU A 33 8.49 11.37 8.39
CA LEU A 33 7.34 10.80 9.09
C LEU A 33 6.03 11.41 8.60
N LEU A 34 5.95 12.74 8.50
CA LEU A 34 4.77 13.44 7.99
C LEU A 34 4.45 13.04 6.56
N TRP A 35 5.46 12.87 5.70
CA TRP A 35 5.28 12.41 4.33
C TRP A 35 4.65 11.02 4.28
N TRP A 36 5.09 10.08 5.10
CA TRP A 36 4.56 8.73 5.18
C TRP A 36 3.16 8.72 5.81
N GLU A 37 2.96 9.41 6.92
CA GLU A 37 1.66 9.44 7.62
C GLU A 37 0.54 10.08 6.78
N SER A 38 0.86 11.12 5.99
CA SER A 38 -0.13 11.73 5.09
C SER A 38 -0.62 10.76 3.99
N ARG A 39 0.13 9.71 3.68
CA ARG A 39 -0.21 8.68 2.68
C ARG A 39 -0.75 7.40 3.27
N ARG A 40 -0.66 7.24 4.58
CA ARG A 40 -1.19 6.06 5.28
C ARG A 40 -2.68 5.87 5.03
N LEU A 41 -3.46 6.95 5.05
CA LEU A 41 -4.89 6.88 4.78
C LEU A 41 -5.16 6.38 3.35
N ALA A 42 -4.49 6.97 2.35
CA ALA A 42 -4.64 6.55 0.96
C ALA A 42 -4.23 5.08 0.76
N TYR A 43 -3.12 4.65 1.35
CA TYR A 43 -2.68 3.27 1.34
C TYR A 43 -3.74 2.32 1.92
N ASN A 44 -4.25 2.62 3.11
CA ASN A 44 -5.25 1.79 3.77
C ASN A 44 -6.58 1.74 3.01
N VAL A 45 -7.00 2.87 2.41
CA VAL A 45 -8.21 2.92 1.57
C VAL A 45 -8.03 2.05 0.32
N ILE A 46 -6.91 2.16 -0.38
CA ILE A 46 -6.65 1.37 -1.60
C ILE A 46 -6.62 -0.13 -1.27
N VAL A 47 -5.84 -0.53 -0.26
CA VAL A 47 -5.72 -1.94 0.15
C VAL A 47 -7.06 -2.47 0.70
N GLY A 48 -7.76 -1.65 1.48
CA GLY A 48 -9.09 -2.00 2.03
C GLY A 48 -10.14 -2.20 0.95
N LEU A 49 -10.24 -1.30 -0.04
CA LEU A 49 -11.15 -1.44 -1.17
C LEU A 49 -10.82 -2.68 -2.00
N THR A 50 -9.53 -2.94 -2.24
CA THR A 50 -9.08 -4.16 -2.91
C THR A 50 -9.52 -5.41 -2.12
N GLY A 51 -9.41 -5.38 -0.79
CA GLY A 51 -9.87 -6.45 0.09
C GLY A 51 -11.37 -6.68 0.01
N VAL A 52 -12.18 -5.61 -0.02
CA VAL A 52 -13.65 -5.71 -0.21
C VAL A 52 -13.98 -6.39 -1.54
N VAL A 53 -13.30 -6.00 -2.63
CA VAL A 53 -13.49 -6.65 -3.94
C VAL A 53 -13.13 -8.14 -3.88
N THR A 54 -11.98 -8.47 -3.25
CA THR A 54 -11.56 -9.88 -3.07
C THR A 54 -12.60 -10.69 -2.33
N VAL A 55 -13.09 -10.20 -1.19
CA VAL A 55 -14.16 -10.89 -0.42
C VAL A 55 -15.43 -11.04 -1.24
N ALA A 56 -15.85 -9.99 -1.97
CA ALA A 56 -17.03 -10.07 -2.83
C ALA A 56 -16.90 -11.16 -3.90
N VAL A 57 -15.73 -11.29 -4.53
CA VAL A 57 -15.45 -12.37 -5.50
C VAL A 57 -15.53 -13.74 -4.85
N LEU A 58 -14.94 -13.92 -3.67
CA LEU A 58 -14.95 -15.20 -2.95
C LEU A 58 -16.38 -15.60 -2.52
N VAL A 59 -17.15 -14.65 -1.98
CA VAL A 59 -18.56 -14.87 -1.61
C VAL A 59 -19.39 -15.26 -2.85
N THR A 60 -19.22 -14.55 -3.97
CA THR A 60 -19.91 -14.87 -5.21
C THR A 60 -19.57 -16.27 -5.71
N ASN A 61 -18.30 -16.68 -5.64
CA ASN A 61 -17.89 -18.03 -6.01
C ASN A 61 -18.53 -19.09 -5.10
N ALA A 62 -18.56 -18.86 -3.77
CA ALA A 62 -19.23 -19.75 -2.83
C ALA A 62 -20.71 -19.92 -3.14
N LEU A 63 -21.43 -18.83 -3.42
CA LEU A 63 -22.86 -18.85 -3.75
C LEU A 63 -23.16 -19.55 -5.07
N VAL A 64 -22.29 -19.43 -6.07
CA VAL A 64 -22.52 -19.99 -7.42
C VAL A 64 -22.07 -21.43 -7.54
N ARG A 65 -20.99 -21.82 -6.88
CA ARG A 65 -20.31 -23.12 -7.06
C ARG A 65 -20.41 -24.06 -5.86
N GLY A 66 -20.92 -23.57 -4.73
CA GLY A 66 -20.97 -24.28 -3.45
C GLY A 66 -19.87 -23.87 -2.49
N ASP A 67 -20.03 -24.25 -1.23
CA ASP A 67 -19.20 -23.78 -0.11
C ASP A 67 -17.72 -24.19 -0.20
N ASP A 68 -17.42 -25.31 -0.88
CA ASP A 68 -16.05 -25.78 -1.06
C ASP A 68 -15.15 -24.84 -1.91
N CYS A 69 -15.78 -23.92 -2.65
CA CYS A 69 -15.10 -23.01 -3.59
C CYS A 69 -15.10 -21.53 -3.15
N GLY A 70 -15.30 -21.27 -1.88
CA GLY A 70 -15.46 -19.91 -1.39
C GLY A 70 -14.64 -19.58 -0.16
N ILE A 71 -15.32 -19.16 0.89
CA ILE A 71 -14.72 -18.74 2.14
C ILE A 71 -14.29 -19.95 2.96
N PRO A 72 -13.04 -19.98 3.51
CA PRO A 72 -12.60 -21.06 4.37
C PRO A 72 -13.53 -21.22 5.58
N GLU A 73 -13.89 -22.45 5.89
CA GLU A 73 -14.61 -22.76 7.12
C GLU A 73 -13.61 -23.08 8.26
N PRO A 74 -13.85 -22.64 9.49
CA PRO A 74 -14.99 -21.81 9.93
C PRO A 74 -14.83 -20.33 9.53
N PRO A 75 -15.92 -19.57 9.33
CA PRO A 75 -15.89 -18.18 8.88
C PRO A 75 -15.11 -17.25 9.86
N LEU A 76 -14.98 -17.66 11.11
CA LEU A 76 -14.16 -17.00 12.11
C LEU A 76 -12.67 -16.99 11.71
N LEU A 77 -12.18 -18.08 11.10
CA LEU A 77 -10.80 -18.16 10.60
C LEU A 77 -10.55 -17.13 9.48
N ALA A 78 -11.50 -16.96 8.58
CA ALA A 78 -11.44 -15.95 7.53
C ALA A 78 -11.37 -14.52 8.12
N LEU A 79 -12.16 -14.24 9.15
CA LEU A 79 -12.13 -12.96 9.86
C LEU A 79 -10.75 -12.71 10.50
N PHE A 80 -10.19 -13.70 11.21
CA PHE A 80 -8.83 -13.59 11.77
C PHE A 80 -7.77 -13.37 10.70
N ALA A 81 -7.88 -14.04 9.56
CA ALA A 81 -6.96 -13.86 8.43
C ALA A 81 -7.03 -12.42 7.88
N ILE A 82 -8.23 -11.86 7.69
CA ILE A 82 -8.43 -10.49 7.22
C ILE A 82 -7.84 -9.47 8.19
N VAL A 83 -8.16 -9.60 9.49
CA VAL A 83 -7.64 -8.70 10.53
C VAL A 83 -6.12 -8.84 10.65
N GLY A 84 -5.60 -10.07 10.70
CA GLY A 84 -4.16 -10.35 10.76
C GLY A 84 -3.41 -9.77 9.56
N TYR A 85 -3.96 -9.91 8.35
CA TYR A 85 -3.40 -9.30 7.15
C TYR A 85 -3.37 -7.77 7.24
N GLY A 86 -4.46 -7.13 7.69
CA GLY A 86 -4.52 -5.69 7.87
C GLY A 86 -3.48 -5.16 8.87
N VAL A 87 -3.28 -5.87 9.98
CA VAL A 87 -2.25 -5.56 10.98
C VAL A 87 -0.85 -5.71 10.36
N MET A 88 -0.57 -6.82 9.67
CA MET A 88 0.73 -7.06 9.01
C MET A 88 1.02 -6.01 7.93
N ALA A 89 0.04 -5.63 7.12
CA ALA A 89 0.19 -4.59 6.11
C ALA A 89 0.58 -3.24 6.74
N ASN A 90 -0.03 -2.88 7.87
CA ASN A 90 0.31 -1.66 8.60
C ASN A 90 1.69 -1.74 9.29
N ILE A 91 2.10 -2.89 9.79
CA ILE A 91 3.46 -3.11 10.31
C ILE A 91 4.48 -2.93 9.19
N CYS A 92 4.29 -3.57 8.03
CA CYS A 92 5.17 -3.43 6.87
C CYS A 92 5.25 -1.97 6.39
N TYR A 93 4.12 -1.27 6.38
CA TYR A 93 4.08 0.15 6.07
C TYR A 93 4.95 0.97 7.04
N THR A 94 4.83 0.71 8.33
CA THR A 94 5.61 1.38 9.38
C THR A 94 7.11 1.10 9.22
N LEU A 95 7.48 -0.14 8.89
CA LEU A 95 8.87 -0.51 8.61
C LEU A 95 9.46 0.25 7.42
N GLY A 96 8.63 0.66 6.45
CA GLY A 96 9.06 1.44 5.29
C GLY A 96 9.66 2.80 5.67
N TRP A 97 8.96 3.60 6.49
CA TRP A 97 9.49 4.88 6.94
C TRP A 97 10.67 4.73 7.93
N PHE A 98 10.63 3.69 8.77
CA PHE A 98 11.73 3.38 9.67
C PHE A 98 13.00 3.04 8.89
N ALA A 99 12.92 2.20 7.87
CA ALA A 99 14.02 1.86 6.98
C ALA A 99 14.59 3.10 6.26
N GLU A 100 13.73 4.05 5.85
CA GLU A 100 14.19 5.31 5.27
C GLU A 100 14.98 6.16 6.27
N ILE A 101 14.50 6.27 7.52
CA ILE A 101 15.21 7.04 8.56
C ILE A 101 16.57 6.41 8.85
N VAL A 102 16.64 5.09 9.00
CA VAL A 102 17.91 4.37 9.21
C VAL A 102 18.82 4.54 7.98
N GLY A 103 18.28 4.42 6.78
CA GLY A 103 19.02 4.61 5.54
C GLY A 103 19.65 6.01 5.41
N ARG A 104 19.00 7.05 5.95
CA ARG A 104 19.56 8.42 5.96
C ARG A 104 20.85 8.54 6.76
N VAL A 105 20.97 7.77 7.82
CA VAL A 105 22.17 7.76 8.67
C VAL A 105 23.30 6.96 8.01
N THR A 106 22.96 5.90 7.28
CA THR A 106 23.94 4.95 6.71
C THR A 106 24.42 5.32 5.31
N VAL A 107 23.50 5.70 4.41
CA VAL A 107 23.78 5.94 2.98
C VAL A 107 23.56 7.39 2.54
N GLY A 108 23.05 8.24 3.43
CA GLY A 108 22.78 9.65 3.16
C GLY A 108 21.34 9.94 2.77
N ARG A 109 20.98 11.25 2.77
CA ARG A 109 19.60 11.72 2.66
C ARG A 109 18.97 11.45 1.29
N GLU A 110 19.70 11.72 0.23
CA GLU A 110 19.17 11.64 -1.13
C GLU A 110 18.94 10.18 -1.59
N PRO A 111 19.91 9.24 -1.44
CA PRO A 111 19.67 7.83 -1.73
C PRO A 111 18.55 7.23 -0.89
N ALA A 112 18.50 7.54 0.42
CA ALA A 112 17.47 7.04 1.32
C ALA A 112 16.06 7.53 0.93
N SER A 113 15.94 8.77 0.45
CA SER A 113 14.68 9.33 -0.02
C SER A 113 14.18 8.64 -1.30
N LYS A 114 15.07 8.33 -2.24
CA LYS A 114 14.74 7.54 -3.44
C LYS A 114 14.31 6.13 -3.06
N LEU A 115 15.03 5.50 -2.12
CA LEU A 115 14.69 4.18 -1.58
C LEU A 115 13.31 4.19 -0.91
N GLY A 116 13.00 5.18 -0.07
CA GLY A 116 11.70 5.33 0.59
C GLY A 116 10.55 5.42 -0.39
N ARG A 117 10.69 6.23 -1.46
CA ARG A 117 9.68 6.32 -2.52
C ARG A 117 9.47 4.99 -3.24
N THR A 118 10.57 4.34 -3.63
CA THR A 118 10.51 3.03 -4.30
C THR A 118 9.89 1.98 -3.39
N ALA A 119 10.29 1.94 -2.11
CA ALA A 119 9.73 1.03 -1.11
C ALA A 119 8.23 1.23 -0.92
N PHE A 120 7.74 2.48 -0.92
CA PHE A 120 6.31 2.79 -0.85
C PHE A 120 5.55 2.22 -2.06
N VAL A 121 6.01 2.48 -3.29
CA VAL A 121 5.34 2.02 -4.51
C VAL A 121 5.38 0.49 -4.60
N VAL A 122 6.52 -0.12 -4.36
CA VAL A 122 6.69 -1.59 -4.38
C VAL A 122 5.85 -2.24 -3.27
N GLY A 123 5.86 -1.67 -2.07
CA GLY A 123 5.06 -2.16 -0.94
C GLY A 123 3.56 -2.09 -1.22
N LEU A 124 3.08 -0.99 -1.80
CA LEU A 124 1.68 -0.84 -2.19
C LEU A 124 1.30 -1.86 -3.28
N ALA A 125 2.12 -1.99 -4.33
CA ALA A 125 1.87 -2.95 -5.41
C ALA A 125 1.84 -4.39 -4.88
N LEU A 126 2.79 -4.76 -4.02
CA LEU A 126 2.84 -6.07 -3.39
C LEU A 126 1.61 -6.34 -2.51
N SER A 127 1.18 -5.35 -1.73
CA SER A 127 -0.03 -5.46 -0.91
C SER A 127 -1.28 -5.68 -1.76
N ILE A 128 -1.42 -4.97 -2.88
CA ILE A 128 -2.53 -5.17 -3.81
C ILE A 128 -2.50 -6.59 -4.41
N ILE A 129 -1.34 -7.03 -4.89
CA ILE A 129 -1.18 -8.38 -5.48
C ILE A 129 -1.55 -9.46 -4.46
N LEU A 130 -1.03 -9.37 -3.23
CA LEU A 130 -1.31 -10.33 -2.18
C LEU A 130 -2.79 -10.33 -1.77
N THR A 131 -3.43 -9.15 -1.78
CA THR A 131 -4.85 -9.01 -1.46
C THR A 131 -5.74 -9.64 -2.54
N ILE A 132 -5.38 -9.52 -3.83
CA ILE A 132 -6.15 -10.07 -4.95
C ILE A 132 -5.87 -11.57 -5.13
N ALA A 133 -4.70 -12.06 -4.73
CA ALA A 133 -4.29 -13.44 -4.96
C ALA A 133 -5.37 -14.50 -4.60
N PRO A 134 -6.06 -14.44 -3.45
CA PRO A 134 -7.12 -15.39 -3.12
C PRO A 134 -8.29 -15.36 -4.11
N ALA A 135 -8.68 -14.16 -4.59
CA ALA A 135 -9.77 -14.01 -5.56
C ALA A 135 -9.46 -14.65 -6.92
N VAL A 136 -8.19 -14.82 -7.26
CA VAL A 136 -7.76 -15.48 -8.50
C VAL A 136 -7.47 -16.95 -8.27
N LEU A 137 -6.75 -17.29 -7.20
CA LEU A 137 -6.29 -18.66 -6.96
C LEU A 137 -7.43 -19.63 -6.58
N VAL A 138 -8.35 -19.20 -5.70
CA VAL A 138 -9.44 -20.07 -5.25
C VAL A 138 -10.33 -20.53 -6.42
N PRO A 139 -10.85 -19.65 -7.30
CA PRO A 139 -11.62 -20.07 -8.46
C PRO A 139 -10.85 -20.97 -9.43
N LEU A 140 -9.56 -20.74 -9.64
CA LEU A 140 -8.71 -21.55 -10.51
C LEU A 140 -8.52 -22.97 -9.96
N LEU A 141 -8.28 -23.11 -8.67
CA LEU A 141 -8.12 -24.41 -8.00
C LEU A 141 -9.44 -25.21 -8.07
N CYS A 142 -10.59 -24.53 -7.87
CA CYS A 142 -11.89 -25.17 -7.98
C CYS A 142 -12.21 -25.66 -9.40
N LEU A 143 -11.79 -24.95 -10.43
CA LEU A 143 -11.95 -25.41 -11.82
C LEU A 143 -11.09 -26.66 -12.10
N GLY A 144 -9.92 -26.76 -11.51
CA GLY A 144 -9.03 -27.93 -11.63
C GLY A 144 -9.60 -29.20 -10.98
N HIS A 145 -10.33 -29.05 -9.88
CA HIS A 145 -10.93 -30.21 -9.17
C HIS A 145 -12.17 -30.78 -9.89
N HIS A 146 -12.90 -29.98 -10.63
CA HIS A 146 -14.09 -30.44 -11.37
C HIS A 146 -13.77 -31.26 -12.62
N ASN A 147 -12.53 -31.24 -13.09
CA ASN A 147 -12.09 -31.93 -14.30
C ASN A 147 -11.36 -33.26 -14.05
N GLN A 148 -11.34 -33.74 -12.80
CA GLN A 148 -10.82 -35.07 -12.41
C GLN A 148 -11.96 -36.00 -11.99
#